data_e342850efbd56fb7ede6c65bce355ccf
#
_entry.id   e342850efbd56fb7ede6c65bce355ccf
#
_cell.length_a   1.000
_cell.length_b   1.000
_cell.length_c   1.000
_cell.angle_alpha   90.00
_cell.angle_beta   90.00
_cell.angle_gamma   90.00
#
_symmetry.space_group_name_H-M   'P 1'
#
loop_
_entity.id
_entity.type
_entity.pdbx_description
1 polymer ?
#
loop_
_entity_poly.entity_id
_entity_poly.type
_entity_poly.pdbx_seq_one_letter_code
_entity_poly.pdbx_strand_id
1 'polypeptide(L)'
;MSDPQHPIEPDIWQNMRRELSHGRLWVDRAIVLSYAALAGLSVVVFTWLTDIGFAWFLGMYQTAWWTVLIWTPLCTMGIVWVTQRWFAKAAGSGIPQVMVALEPALPAEQRSVFVSLRLSIAKIVLASAGVMAGLSVGREGPSVQVAAGVMLHARRWLRNDTDLGVHALLVAGGAGGLAATFNAPLAGVVFALEELGRKMPARSSSLIIAVIVLAGLVGITFFGNNHFLGTIRVPPLGLSIVLPGLMVTLACGLLGGLFARLMTLALTGTGWSLNRWRKRHPLRFAGVLGLVIAILGLATNGQTFGSGAESVRALLAQEQQPSALFVPFKFLATWLTAWSGVPGGIFAPSLAVGAGVGYDVAQYSGNMPLLAPLVAMGMTAFLAAVTQAPLTAFIIVMEMVDGGAMVLSLMASAMVASMLSRSISRPLYPALASAMYEALQPQAPADPSAGGNAATDLAPDQAVAVAATRRAQAPAASEAPTDGPLHTTLETAGGDPQPASRPPSAAGRPPSAEPPLKGPDSQPDLFP
;
A
#
# COMPACT_ATOMS: atom_id res chain seq x y z
N MET A 1 -4.89 -39.66 -44.86
CA MET A 1 -6.04 -38.85 -44.43
C MET A 1 -6.15 -39.06 -42.92
N SER A 2 -5.52 -38.22 -42.13
CA SER A 2 -5.56 -38.23 -40.68
C SER A 2 -6.68 -37.30 -40.23
N ASP A 3 -7.62 -37.88 -39.51
CA ASP A 3 -8.80 -37.26 -38.90
C ASP A 3 -8.40 -36.08 -38.00
N PRO A 4 -8.95 -34.88 -38.16
CA PRO A 4 -8.68 -33.79 -37.25
C PRO A 4 -9.34 -34.10 -35.91
N GLN A 5 -8.54 -34.34 -34.89
CA GLN A 5 -8.99 -34.48 -33.51
C GLN A 5 -9.77 -33.22 -33.11
N HIS A 6 -11.10 -33.33 -33.04
CA HIS A 6 -11.94 -32.36 -32.35
C HIS A 6 -11.42 -32.22 -30.92
N PRO A 7 -11.23 -30.99 -30.42
CA PRO A 7 -10.93 -30.80 -29.00
C PRO A 7 -12.09 -31.41 -28.21
N ILE A 8 -11.77 -32.43 -27.41
CA ILE A 8 -12.74 -33.09 -26.52
C ILE A 8 -13.31 -32.00 -25.63
N GLU A 9 -14.57 -31.63 -25.86
CA GLU A 9 -15.28 -30.75 -24.93
C GLU A 9 -15.19 -31.38 -23.54
N PRO A 10 -14.76 -30.63 -22.52
CA PRO A 10 -14.63 -31.21 -21.19
C PRO A 10 -16.01 -31.67 -20.74
N ASP A 11 -16.14 -32.95 -20.46
CA ASP A 11 -17.38 -33.52 -19.92
C ASP A 11 -17.70 -32.86 -18.59
N ILE A 12 -18.68 -31.96 -18.58
CA ILE A 12 -19.12 -31.16 -17.45
C ILE A 12 -19.37 -32.04 -16.22
N TRP A 13 -19.96 -33.25 -16.45
CA TRP A 13 -20.25 -34.19 -15.36
C TRP A 13 -19.02 -34.86 -14.80
N GLN A 14 -18.00 -35.15 -15.60
CA GLN A 14 -16.74 -35.73 -15.16
C GLN A 14 -15.91 -34.68 -14.41
N ASN A 15 -15.89 -33.45 -14.89
CA ASN A 15 -15.22 -32.34 -14.20
C ASN A 15 -15.91 -32.00 -12.89
N MET A 16 -17.25 -31.95 -12.86
CA MET A 16 -18.01 -31.72 -11.64
C MET A 16 -17.84 -32.85 -10.62
N ARG A 17 -17.83 -34.13 -11.07
CA ARG A 17 -17.49 -35.27 -10.19
C ARG A 17 -16.06 -35.21 -9.67
N ARG A 18 -15.08 -34.83 -10.49
CA ARG A 18 -13.70 -34.61 -10.04
C ARG A 18 -13.60 -33.52 -9.00
N GLU A 19 -14.20 -32.36 -9.24
CA GLU A 19 -14.23 -31.25 -8.28
C GLU A 19 -14.93 -31.66 -6.98
N LEU A 20 -16.08 -32.32 -7.04
CA LEU A 20 -16.86 -32.74 -5.86
C LEU A 20 -16.24 -33.94 -5.12
N SER A 21 -15.49 -34.81 -5.80
CA SER A 21 -14.84 -35.99 -5.17
C SER A 21 -13.64 -35.62 -4.28
N HIS A 22 -13.08 -34.41 -4.45
CA HIS A 22 -11.98 -33.93 -3.62
C HIS A 22 -12.49 -33.24 -2.35
N GLY A 23 -13.25 -33.94 -1.52
CA GLY A 23 -13.77 -33.42 -0.24
C GLY A 23 -12.74 -32.69 0.64
N ARG A 24 -11.47 -33.06 0.49
CA ARG A 24 -10.33 -32.45 1.19
C ARG A 24 -10.02 -31.03 0.73
N LEU A 25 -10.16 -30.72 -0.57
CA LEU A 25 -10.01 -29.35 -1.09
C LEU A 25 -11.14 -28.44 -0.61
N TRP A 26 -12.34 -29.01 -0.42
CA TRP A 26 -13.47 -28.26 0.12
C TRP A 26 -13.28 -27.88 1.58
N VAL A 27 -12.63 -28.73 2.39
CA VAL A 27 -12.27 -28.39 3.77
C VAL A 27 -11.27 -27.22 3.82
N ASP A 28 -10.21 -27.26 2.99
CA ASP A 28 -9.24 -26.17 2.93
C ASP A 28 -9.89 -24.86 2.46
N ARG A 29 -10.76 -24.91 1.43
CA ARG A 29 -11.56 -23.75 0.96
C ARG A 29 -12.47 -23.21 2.07
N ALA A 30 -13.17 -24.09 2.79
CA ALA A 30 -14.05 -23.70 3.90
C ALA A 30 -13.28 -23.03 5.04
N ILE A 31 -12.10 -23.55 5.40
CA ILE A 31 -11.21 -22.91 6.38
C ILE A 31 -10.84 -21.50 5.94
N VAL A 32 -10.37 -21.35 4.68
CA VAL A 32 -9.95 -20.06 4.14
C VAL A 32 -11.11 -19.06 4.11
N LEU A 33 -12.29 -19.46 3.67
CA LEU A 33 -13.48 -18.60 3.66
C LEU A 33 -13.96 -18.24 5.08
N SER A 34 -13.88 -19.17 6.04
CA SER A 34 -14.19 -18.86 7.43
C SER A 34 -13.23 -17.82 8.01
N TYR A 35 -11.93 -17.94 7.71
CA TYR A 35 -10.94 -16.94 8.11
C TYR A 35 -11.09 -15.61 7.34
N ALA A 36 -11.60 -15.62 6.11
CA ALA A 36 -11.95 -14.41 5.37
C ALA A 36 -13.08 -13.64 6.08
N ALA A 37 -14.13 -14.34 6.51
CA ALA A 37 -15.21 -13.74 7.30
C ALA A 37 -14.69 -13.20 8.64
N LEU A 38 -13.82 -13.94 9.34
CA LEU A 38 -13.18 -13.48 10.59
C LEU A 38 -12.28 -12.25 10.36
N ALA A 39 -11.56 -12.21 9.24
CA ALA A 39 -10.76 -11.05 8.85
C ALA A 39 -11.65 -9.82 8.62
N GLY A 40 -12.74 -9.96 7.85
CA GLY A 40 -13.74 -8.90 7.67
C GLY A 40 -14.34 -8.45 9.01
N LEU A 41 -14.76 -9.39 9.87
CA LEU A 41 -15.30 -9.08 11.19
C LEU A 41 -14.29 -8.35 12.09
N SER A 42 -13.00 -8.72 12.05
CA SER A 42 -11.96 -8.02 12.81
C SER A 42 -11.80 -6.56 12.37
N VAL A 43 -12.00 -6.27 11.08
CA VAL A 43 -12.02 -4.91 10.54
C VAL A 43 -13.28 -4.15 10.97
N VAL A 44 -14.45 -4.81 11.02
CA VAL A 44 -15.68 -4.21 11.54
C VAL A 44 -15.51 -3.80 13.01
N VAL A 45 -15.00 -4.70 13.85
CA VAL A 45 -14.73 -4.40 15.27
C VAL A 45 -13.74 -3.25 15.40
N PHE A 46 -12.69 -3.25 14.59
CA PHE A 46 -11.72 -2.16 14.58
C PHE A 46 -12.36 -0.82 14.19
N THR A 47 -13.22 -0.82 13.20
CA THR A 47 -13.99 0.35 12.77
C THR A 47 -14.85 0.90 13.92
N TRP A 48 -15.63 0.06 14.59
CA TRP A 48 -16.44 0.48 15.73
C TRP A 48 -15.60 1.08 16.87
N LEU A 49 -14.47 0.46 17.18
CA LEU A 49 -13.57 0.98 18.23
C LEU A 49 -13.01 2.36 17.86
N THR A 50 -12.65 2.58 16.59
CA THR A 50 -12.17 3.89 16.14
C THR A 50 -13.25 4.94 16.13
N ASP A 51 -14.48 4.60 15.70
CA ASP A 51 -15.59 5.53 15.63
C ASP A 51 -16.07 5.94 17.03
N ILE A 52 -16.18 4.98 17.97
CA ILE A 52 -16.49 5.25 19.38
C ILE A 52 -15.38 6.11 20.01
N GLY A 53 -14.11 5.76 19.77
CA GLY A 53 -12.96 6.51 20.30
C GLY A 53 -12.92 7.94 19.79
N PHE A 54 -13.24 8.16 18.50
CA PHE A 54 -13.28 9.50 17.92
C PHE A 54 -14.46 10.32 18.43
N ALA A 55 -15.65 9.72 18.53
CA ALA A 55 -16.83 10.37 19.09
C ALA A 55 -16.60 10.82 20.54
N TRP A 56 -15.95 9.97 21.35
CA TRP A 56 -15.54 10.33 22.72
C TRP A 56 -14.56 11.51 22.73
N PHE A 57 -13.56 11.49 21.86
CA PHE A 57 -12.59 12.59 21.74
C PHE A 57 -13.27 13.90 21.34
N LEU A 58 -14.19 13.87 20.37
CA LEU A 58 -14.94 15.06 19.94
C LEU A 58 -15.83 15.60 21.08
N GLY A 59 -16.49 14.74 21.85
CA GLY A 59 -17.26 15.14 23.03
C GLY A 59 -16.40 15.84 24.08
N MET A 60 -15.21 15.30 24.36
CA MET A 60 -14.23 15.93 25.25
C MET A 60 -13.78 17.30 24.71
N TYR A 61 -13.45 17.37 23.42
CA TYR A 61 -13.03 18.60 22.75
C TYR A 61 -14.11 19.70 22.78
N GLN A 62 -15.36 19.34 22.51
CA GLN A 62 -16.50 20.26 22.54
C GLN A 62 -16.81 20.79 23.96
N THR A 63 -16.61 19.95 24.97
CA THR A 63 -16.87 20.34 26.36
C THR A 63 -15.75 21.25 26.90
N ALA A 64 -14.49 20.94 26.59
CA ALA A 64 -13.33 21.66 27.10
C ALA A 64 -12.16 21.61 26.09
N TRP A 65 -12.14 22.53 25.15
CA TRP A 65 -11.15 22.58 24.05
C TRP A 65 -9.68 22.54 24.51
N TRP A 66 -9.37 23.10 25.68
CA TRP A 66 -8.01 23.16 26.23
C TRP A 66 -7.49 21.77 26.67
N THR A 67 -8.37 20.82 26.96
CA THR A 67 -7.99 19.47 27.38
C THR A 67 -7.17 18.74 26.32
N VAL A 68 -7.38 19.04 25.04
CA VAL A 68 -6.64 18.46 23.92
C VAL A 68 -5.14 18.77 24.01
N LEU A 69 -4.74 19.94 24.55
CA LEU A 69 -3.33 20.30 24.72
C LEU A 69 -2.59 19.39 25.72
N ILE A 70 -3.30 18.72 26.61
CA ILE A 70 -2.75 17.77 27.58
C ILE A 70 -3.00 16.33 27.11
N TRP A 71 -4.23 16.03 26.68
CA TRP A 71 -4.67 14.69 26.30
C TRP A 71 -3.87 14.13 25.12
N THR A 72 -3.82 14.86 24.01
CA THR A 72 -3.16 14.40 22.78
C THR A 72 -1.66 14.11 22.98
N PRO A 73 -0.84 14.99 23.62
CA PRO A 73 0.56 14.67 23.88
C PRO A 73 0.75 13.47 24.80
N LEU A 74 -0.02 13.38 25.90
CA LEU A 74 0.12 12.29 26.86
C LEU A 74 -0.25 10.94 26.24
N CYS A 75 -1.38 10.88 25.51
CA CYS A 75 -1.78 9.68 24.79
C CYS A 75 -0.77 9.29 23.72
N THR A 76 -0.24 10.26 22.96
CA THR A 76 0.79 9.98 21.95
C THR A 76 2.04 9.37 22.58
N MET A 77 2.51 9.92 23.72
CA MET A 77 3.62 9.34 24.48
C MET A 77 3.32 7.91 24.94
N GLY A 78 2.14 7.69 25.53
CA GLY A 78 1.71 6.37 26.02
C GLY A 78 1.63 5.33 24.91
N ILE A 79 1.01 5.68 23.76
CA ILE A 79 0.90 4.79 22.60
C ILE A 79 2.30 4.45 22.07
N VAL A 80 3.19 5.43 21.91
CA VAL A 80 4.56 5.20 21.41
C VAL A 80 5.35 4.36 22.41
N TRP A 81 5.19 4.57 23.71
CA TRP A 81 5.84 3.75 24.74
C TRP A 81 5.41 2.27 24.66
N VAL A 82 4.09 2.00 24.61
CA VAL A 82 3.55 0.63 24.48
C VAL A 82 4.04 0.00 23.18
N THR A 83 3.95 0.76 22.07
CA THR A 83 4.35 0.28 20.75
C THR A 83 5.83 -0.13 20.74
N GLN A 84 6.72 0.72 21.23
CA GLN A 84 8.16 0.43 21.22
C GLN A 84 8.56 -0.68 22.17
N ARG A 85 7.89 -0.78 23.33
CA ARG A 85 8.26 -1.74 24.38
C ARG A 85 7.82 -3.17 24.07
N TRP A 86 6.63 -3.34 23.45
CA TRP A 86 6.04 -4.68 23.26
C TRP A 86 5.67 -5.01 21.81
N PHE A 87 5.40 -4.01 20.97
CA PHE A 87 4.83 -4.19 19.64
C PHE A 87 5.50 -3.32 18.58
N ALA A 88 6.83 -3.26 18.55
CA ALA A 88 7.59 -2.35 17.68
C ALA A 88 7.19 -2.45 16.18
N LYS A 89 6.78 -3.62 15.71
CA LYS A 89 6.34 -3.83 14.32
C LYS A 89 4.88 -3.43 14.07
N ALA A 90 4.14 -3.00 15.11
CA ALA A 90 2.84 -2.37 14.94
C ALA A 90 2.96 -0.88 14.55
N ALA A 91 4.13 -0.24 14.71
CA ALA A 91 4.34 1.16 14.35
C ALA A 91 4.04 1.45 12.87
N GLY A 92 3.48 2.63 12.57
CA GLY A 92 3.20 3.08 11.21
C GLY A 92 1.99 2.44 10.54
N SER A 93 1.92 2.48 9.21
CA SER A 93 0.72 2.16 8.43
C SER A 93 0.26 0.70 8.56
N GLY A 94 1.12 -0.26 8.35
CA GLY A 94 0.76 -1.69 8.26
C GLY A 94 0.96 -2.28 6.86
N ILE A 95 0.76 -1.50 5.81
CA ILE A 95 0.97 -1.95 4.42
C ILE A 95 2.43 -2.34 4.17
N PRO A 96 3.46 -1.51 4.52
CA PRO A 96 4.85 -1.91 4.35
C PRO A 96 5.20 -3.21 5.10
N GLN A 97 4.61 -3.43 6.28
CA GLN A 97 4.82 -4.66 7.04
C GLN A 97 4.30 -5.90 6.31
N VAL A 98 3.12 -5.81 5.67
CA VAL A 98 2.58 -6.89 4.85
C VAL A 98 3.46 -7.11 3.62
N MET A 99 3.94 -6.03 2.97
CA MET A 99 4.87 -6.13 1.83
C MET A 99 6.19 -6.83 2.22
N VAL A 100 6.76 -6.53 3.38
CA VAL A 100 7.94 -7.25 3.90
C VAL A 100 7.62 -8.72 4.14
N ALA A 101 6.44 -9.03 4.71
CA ALA A 101 6.04 -10.42 4.94
C ALA A 101 5.79 -11.21 3.64
N LEU A 102 5.52 -10.52 2.53
CA LEU A 102 5.36 -11.11 1.19
C LEU A 102 6.70 -11.40 0.50
N GLU A 103 7.83 -10.87 1.03
CA GLU A 103 9.15 -11.07 0.42
C GLU A 103 9.53 -12.57 0.45
N PRO A 104 9.80 -13.20 -0.73
CA PRO A 104 10.11 -14.63 -0.80
C PRO A 104 11.33 -15.04 0.00
N ALA A 105 12.33 -14.16 0.06
CA ALA A 105 13.58 -14.42 0.78
C ALA A 105 13.45 -14.33 2.31
N LEU A 106 12.29 -13.87 2.85
CA LEU A 106 12.09 -13.76 4.29
C LEU A 106 11.73 -15.14 4.88
N PRO A 107 12.48 -15.65 5.90
CA PRO A 107 12.17 -16.89 6.59
C PRO A 107 10.76 -16.86 7.22
N ALA A 108 10.09 -18.02 7.29
CA ALA A 108 8.73 -18.13 7.83
C ALA A 108 8.61 -17.63 9.27
N GLU A 109 9.62 -17.86 10.11
CA GLU A 109 9.67 -17.38 11.49
C GLU A 109 9.68 -15.85 11.58
N GLN A 110 10.45 -15.20 10.71
CA GLN A 110 10.55 -13.74 10.68
C GLN A 110 9.29 -13.07 10.10
N ARG A 111 8.52 -13.76 9.25
CA ARG A 111 7.22 -13.25 8.75
C ARG A 111 6.24 -13.00 9.89
N SER A 112 6.20 -13.89 10.89
CA SER A 112 5.32 -13.78 12.05
C SER A 112 5.60 -12.54 12.91
N VAL A 113 6.81 -11.98 12.81
CA VAL A 113 7.19 -10.73 13.51
C VAL A 113 6.49 -9.52 12.90
N PHE A 114 6.22 -9.54 11.59
CA PHE A 114 5.54 -8.44 10.89
C PHE A 114 4.03 -8.61 10.81
N VAL A 115 3.57 -9.86 10.74
CA VAL A 115 2.15 -10.20 10.54
C VAL A 115 1.80 -11.40 11.39
N SER A 116 1.02 -11.20 12.44
CA SER A 116 0.54 -12.27 13.34
C SER A 116 -0.72 -11.85 14.07
N LEU A 117 -1.52 -12.80 14.54
CA LEU A 117 -2.77 -12.52 15.27
C LEU A 117 -2.54 -11.64 16.52
N ARG A 118 -1.46 -11.90 17.28
CA ARG A 118 -1.09 -11.07 18.43
C ARG A 118 -0.82 -9.62 18.04
N LEU A 119 -0.11 -9.43 16.93
CA LEU A 119 0.20 -8.10 16.41
C LEU A 119 -1.05 -7.41 15.85
N SER A 120 -1.99 -8.17 15.25
CA SER A 120 -3.27 -7.67 14.77
C SER A 120 -4.10 -7.10 15.92
N ILE A 121 -4.22 -7.80 17.04
CA ILE A 121 -4.93 -7.30 18.24
C ILE A 121 -4.26 -6.03 18.77
N ALA A 122 -2.94 -6.04 18.90
CA ALA A 122 -2.20 -4.86 19.34
C ALA A 122 -2.39 -3.67 18.40
N LYS A 123 -2.43 -3.92 17.09
CA LYS A 123 -2.65 -2.90 16.06
C LYS A 123 -4.03 -2.26 16.18
N ILE A 124 -5.08 -3.08 16.37
CA ILE A 124 -6.45 -2.59 16.59
C ILE A 124 -6.47 -1.64 17.80
N VAL A 125 -5.98 -2.11 18.95
CA VAL A 125 -6.03 -1.33 20.21
C VAL A 125 -5.22 -0.03 20.09
N LEU A 126 -3.98 -0.12 19.62
CA LEU A 126 -3.07 1.05 19.56
C LEU A 126 -3.48 2.07 18.50
N ALA A 127 -3.99 1.62 17.35
CA ALA A 127 -4.46 2.53 16.32
C ALA A 127 -5.79 3.20 16.73
N SER A 128 -6.71 2.47 17.37
CA SER A 128 -7.94 3.06 17.96
C SER A 128 -7.60 4.08 19.04
N ALA A 129 -6.62 3.80 19.90
CA ALA A 129 -6.12 4.75 20.87
C ALA A 129 -5.52 6.01 20.19
N GLY A 130 -4.86 5.87 19.02
CA GLY A 130 -4.37 6.99 18.23
C GLY A 130 -5.49 7.90 17.71
N VAL A 131 -6.60 7.31 17.25
CA VAL A 131 -7.80 8.06 16.85
C VAL A 131 -8.44 8.76 18.06
N MET A 132 -8.59 8.04 19.18
CA MET A 132 -9.11 8.58 20.44
C MET A 132 -8.22 9.69 21.03
N ALA A 133 -6.92 9.70 20.69
CA ALA A 133 -6.01 10.78 21.06
C ALA A 133 -6.16 12.04 20.18
N GLY A 134 -7.01 12.02 19.15
CA GLY A 134 -7.20 13.13 18.20
C GLY A 134 -6.11 13.23 17.14
N LEU A 135 -5.27 12.21 16.98
CA LEU A 135 -4.21 12.21 15.98
C LEU A 135 -4.78 12.12 14.56
N SER A 136 -4.10 12.75 13.59
CA SER A 136 -4.48 12.67 12.17
C SER A 136 -4.06 11.34 11.56
N VAL A 137 -4.90 10.32 11.71
CA VAL A 137 -4.59 8.95 11.37
C VAL A 137 -5.81 8.20 10.87
N GLY A 138 -5.62 7.36 9.84
CA GLY A 138 -6.63 6.46 9.28
C GLY A 138 -6.50 5.04 9.79
N ARG A 139 -7.51 4.24 9.54
CA ARG A 139 -7.62 2.82 9.92
C ARG A 139 -7.30 1.86 8.77
N GLU A 140 -7.21 2.33 7.54
CA GLU A 140 -7.16 1.53 6.32
C GLU A 140 -5.87 0.70 6.23
N GLY A 141 -4.72 1.35 6.39
CA GLY A 141 -3.42 0.65 6.42
C GLY A 141 -3.30 -0.37 7.56
N PRO A 142 -3.68 -0.01 8.79
CA PRO A 142 -3.80 -0.96 9.90
C PRO A 142 -4.70 -2.15 9.60
N SER A 143 -5.85 -1.96 8.95
CA SER A 143 -6.77 -3.03 8.56
C SER A 143 -6.14 -4.03 7.61
N VAL A 144 -5.28 -3.57 6.69
CA VAL A 144 -4.49 -4.44 5.81
C VAL A 144 -3.60 -5.39 6.63
N GLN A 145 -2.89 -4.88 7.63
CA GLN A 145 -2.02 -5.69 8.49
C GLN A 145 -2.83 -6.63 9.41
N VAL A 146 -3.95 -6.15 9.96
CA VAL A 146 -4.84 -6.91 10.84
C VAL A 146 -5.43 -8.11 10.09
N ALA A 147 -6.05 -7.87 8.96
CA ALA A 147 -6.69 -8.91 8.17
C ALA A 147 -5.68 -9.91 7.59
N ALA A 148 -4.49 -9.44 7.16
CA ALA A 148 -3.40 -10.32 6.77
C ALA A 148 -2.94 -11.23 7.93
N GLY A 149 -2.91 -10.71 9.17
CA GLY A 149 -2.55 -11.48 10.37
C GLY A 149 -3.58 -12.54 10.72
N VAL A 150 -4.88 -12.23 10.58
CA VAL A 150 -5.97 -13.18 10.77
C VAL A 150 -5.90 -14.27 9.70
N MET A 151 -5.74 -13.90 8.43
CA MET A 151 -5.63 -14.86 7.32
C MET A 151 -4.39 -15.75 7.42
N LEU A 152 -3.24 -15.20 7.83
CA LEU A 152 -2.04 -16.00 8.03
C LEU A 152 -2.23 -17.06 9.12
N HIS A 153 -3.04 -16.77 10.14
CA HIS A 153 -3.34 -17.75 11.20
C HIS A 153 -4.08 -18.98 10.66
N ALA A 154 -4.84 -18.88 9.57
CA ALA A 154 -5.49 -20.02 8.90
C ALA A 154 -4.48 -21.09 8.48
N ARG A 155 -3.22 -20.74 8.19
CA ARG A 155 -2.15 -21.68 7.79
C ARG A 155 -1.98 -22.84 8.78
N ARG A 156 -2.31 -22.64 10.05
CA ARG A 156 -2.20 -23.68 11.09
C ARG A 156 -3.19 -24.84 10.90
N TRP A 157 -4.29 -24.58 10.20
CA TRP A 157 -5.37 -25.54 9.95
C TRP A 157 -5.32 -26.12 8.53
N LEU A 158 -4.55 -25.47 7.64
CA LEU A 158 -4.36 -25.92 6.27
C LEU A 158 -3.26 -27.00 6.23
N ARG A 159 -3.43 -27.93 5.33
CA ARG A 159 -2.47 -29.01 5.10
C ARG A 159 -1.19 -28.51 4.44
N ASN A 160 -0.11 -29.27 4.57
CA ASN A 160 1.20 -28.89 3.99
C ASN A 160 1.23 -29.01 2.46
N ASP A 161 0.40 -29.87 1.89
CA ASP A 161 0.27 -30.16 0.47
C ASP A 161 -0.80 -29.30 -0.26
N THR A 162 -1.37 -28.30 0.42
CA THR A 162 -2.34 -27.39 -0.21
C THR A 162 -1.63 -26.40 -1.13
N ASP A 163 -2.25 -26.12 -2.30
CA ASP A 163 -1.80 -25.11 -3.26
C ASP A 163 -1.83 -23.66 -2.71
N LEU A 164 -2.41 -23.48 -1.51
CA LEU A 164 -2.57 -22.19 -0.85
C LEU A 164 -1.33 -21.83 -0.03
N GLY A 165 -0.37 -21.21 -0.70
CA GLY A 165 0.83 -20.71 -0.05
C GLY A 165 0.57 -19.55 0.91
N VAL A 166 1.52 -19.31 1.83
CA VAL A 166 1.52 -18.14 2.74
C VAL A 166 1.33 -16.83 1.99
N HIS A 167 1.94 -16.71 0.80
CA HIS A 167 1.82 -15.52 -0.06
C HIS A 167 0.36 -15.23 -0.44
N ALA A 168 -0.39 -16.26 -0.88
CA ALA A 168 -1.80 -16.11 -1.25
C ALA A 168 -2.67 -15.67 -0.06
N LEU A 169 -2.43 -16.24 1.14
CA LEU A 169 -3.16 -15.87 2.35
C LEU A 169 -2.88 -14.42 2.78
N LEU A 170 -1.63 -13.97 2.69
CA LEU A 170 -1.25 -12.60 3.03
C LEU A 170 -1.85 -11.57 2.06
N VAL A 171 -1.80 -11.85 0.75
CA VAL A 171 -2.38 -10.98 -0.28
C VAL A 171 -3.90 -10.92 -0.11
N ALA A 172 -4.56 -12.08 -0.01
CA ALA A 172 -6.01 -12.16 0.16
C ALA A 172 -6.48 -11.46 1.45
N GLY A 173 -5.78 -11.68 2.57
CA GLY A 173 -6.08 -11.03 3.84
C GLY A 173 -5.86 -9.52 3.79
N GLY A 174 -4.69 -9.08 3.32
CA GLY A 174 -4.40 -7.64 3.23
C GLY A 174 -5.38 -6.89 2.35
N ALA A 175 -5.67 -7.42 1.17
CA ALA A 175 -6.63 -6.82 0.24
C ALA A 175 -8.09 -6.92 0.75
N GLY A 176 -8.46 -8.05 1.39
CA GLY A 176 -9.76 -8.19 2.05
C GLY A 176 -9.94 -7.19 3.21
N GLY A 177 -8.86 -6.88 3.95
CA GLY A 177 -8.87 -5.85 4.98
C GLY A 177 -9.15 -4.46 4.42
N LEU A 178 -8.58 -4.12 3.26
CA LEU A 178 -8.85 -2.87 2.56
C LEU A 178 -10.31 -2.81 2.08
N ALA A 179 -10.78 -3.90 1.43
CA ALA A 179 -12.14 -4.04 0.94
C ALA A 179 -13.19 -3.82 2.04
N ALA A 180 -12.99 -4.47 3.20
CA ALA A 180 -13.89 -4.33 4.35
C ALA A 180 -13.87 -2.93 4.98
N THR A 181 -12.71 -2.24 4.97
CA THR A 181 -12.58 -0.92 5.59
C THR A 181 -13.27 0.18 4.79
N PHE A 182 -13.18 0.13 3.47
CA PHE A 182 -13.77 1.13 2.56
C PHE A 182 -15.15 0.75 2.05
N ASN A 183 -15.65 -0.43 2.41
CA ASN A 183 -16.88 -0.99 1.81
C ASN A 183 -16.77 -1.10 0.28
N ALA A 184 -15.58 -1.47 -0.20
CA ALA A 184 -15.16 -1.38 -1.59
C ALA A 184 -14.44 -2.68 -2.04
N PRO A 185 -15.20 -3.75 -2.38
CA PRO A 185 -14.60 -5.03 -2.76
C PRO A 185 -13.74 -4.96 -4.02
N LEU A 186 -14.16 -4.17 -5.03
CA LEU A 186 -13.41 -4.03 -6.28
C LEU A 186 -12.08 -3.32 -6.04
N ALA A 187 -12.08 -2.28 -5.20
CA ALA A 187 -10.85 -1.60 -4.79
C ALA A 187 -9.87 -2.57 -4.09
N GLY A 188 -10.37 -3.49 -3.27
CA GLY A 188 -9.56 -4.53 -2.66
C GLY A 188 -8.91 -5.45 -3.69
N VAL A 189 -9.65 -5.89 -4.71
CA VAL A 189 -9.10 -6.72 -5.79
C VAL A 189 -7.99 -5.98 -6.55
N VAL A 190 -8.22 -4.73 -6.91
CA VAL A 190 -7.23 -3.92 -7.63
C VAL A 190 -6.00 -3.63 -6.77
N PHE A 191 -6.17 -3.34 -5.48
CA PHE A 191 -5.07 -3.20 -4.53
C PHE A 191 -4.23 -4.48 -4.41
N ALA A 192 -4.88 -5.66 -4.43
CA ALA A 192 -4.17 -6.93 -4.47
C ALA A 192 -3.27 -7.05 -5.71
N LEU A 193 -3.75 -6.62 -6.88
CA LEU A 193 -3.02 -6.71 -8.14
C LEU A 193 -1.90 -5.67 -8.27
N GLU A 194 -2.17 -4.42 -7.90
CA GLU A 194 -1.26 -3.29 -8.13
C GLU A 194 -0.18 -3.19 -7.05
N GLU A 195 -0.55 -3.39 -5.77
CA GLU A 195 0.35 -3.15 -4.63
C GLU A 195 0.91 -4.42 -4.00
N LEU A 196 0.09 -5.44 -3.76
CA LEU A 196 0.51 -6.61 -3.00
C LEU A 196 0.95 -7.78 -3.87
N GLY A 197 0.35 -7.95 -5.05
CA GLY A 197 0.37 -9.20 -5.81
C GLY A 197 1.23 -9.20 -7.06
N ARG A 198 2.32 -8.45 -7.15
CA ARG A 198 3.19 -8.37 -8.35
C ARG A 198 3.62 -9.73 -8.93
N LYS A 199 3.42 -10.85 -8.23
CA LYS A 199 3.74 -12.22 -8.64
C LYS A 199 2.64 -13.19 -8.17
N MET A 200 1.38 -12.98 -8.56
CA MET A 200 0.29 -13.91 -8.21
C MET A 200 0.38 -15.20 -9.04
N PRO A 201 0.37 -16.40 -8.44
CA PRO A 201 0.19 -17.65 -9.16
C PRO A 201 -1.25 -17.72 -9.72
N ALA A 202 -1.40 -17.99 -11.01
CA ALA A 202 -2.71 -18.07 -11.68
C ALA A 202 -3.70 -19.04 -11.00
N ARG A 203 -3.21 -20.14 -10.41
CA ARG A 203 -4.02 -21.17 -9.74
C ARG A 203 -4.74 -20.69 -8.47
N SER A 204 -4.25 -19.66 -7.78
CA SER A 204 -4.83 -19.16 -6.52
C SER A 204 -5.73 -17.94 -6.72
N SER A 205 -5.78 -17.36 -7.91
CA SER A 205 -6.40 -16.04 -8.13
C SER A 205 -7.90 -16.02 -7.81
N SER A 206 -8.66 -17.05 -8.19
CA SER A 206 -10.11 -17.10 -7.95
C SER A 206 -10.46 -17.17 -6.46
N LEU A 207 -9.68 -17.91 -5.67
CA LEU A 207 -9.91 -18.00 -4.23
C LEU A 207 -9.48 -16.71 -3.51
N ILE A 208 -8.40 -16.07 -3.96
CA ILE A 208 -7.99 -14.75 -3.45
C ILE A 208 -9.11 -13.73 -3.66
N ILE A 209 -9.69 -13.68 -4.86
CA ILE A 209 -10.82 -12.79 -5.16
C ILE A 209 -12.02 -13.14 -4.28
N ALA A 210 -12.36 -14.43 -4.12
CA ALA A 210 -13.46 -14.86 -3.25
C ALA A 210 -13.26 -14.41 -1.79
N VAL A 211 -12.04 -14.50 -1.26
CA VAL A 211 -11.69 -14.02 0.09
C VAL A 211 -11.87 -12.50 0.21
N ILE A 212 -11.39 -11.73 -0.77
CA ILE A 212 -11.50 -10.27 -0.78
C ILE A 212 -12.96 -9.85 -0.81
N VAL A 213 -13.75 -10.45 -1.71
CA VAL A 213 -15.18 -10.15 -1.84
C VAL A 213 -15.93 -10.54 -0.58
N LEU A 214 -15.66 -11.72 0.00
CA LEU A 214 -16.31 -12.15 1.24
C LEU A 214 -15.98 -11.23 2.42
N ALA A 215 -14.71 -10.83 2.58
CA ALA A 215 -14.34 -9.87 3.62
C ALA A 215 -15.03 -8.52 3.43
N GLY A 216 -15.13 -8.03 2.19
CA GLY A 216 -15.88 -6.82 1.84
C GLY A 216 -17.38 -6.97 2.14
N LEU A 217 -18.00 -8.11 1.78
CA LEU A 217 -19.40 -8.39 2.05
C LEU A 217 -19.71 -8.40 3.56
N VAL A 218 -18.80 -8.89 4.39
CA VAL A 218 -18.94 -8.78 5.86
C VAL A 218 -18.99 -7.30 6.26
N GLY A 219 -18.11 -6.44 5.71
CA GLY A 219 -18.19 -5.00 5.94
C GLY A 219 -19.55 -4.41 5.55
N ILE A 220 -20.03 -4.73 4.35
CA ILE A 220 -21.34 -4.30 3.82
C ILE A 220 -22.49 -4.73 4.75
N THR A 221 -22.42 -5.95 5.28
CA THR A 221 -23.48 -6.50 6.17
C THR A 221 -23.63 -5.67 7.44
N PHE A 222 -22.53 -5.16 8.01
CA PHE A 222 -22.57 -4.40 9.28
C PHE A 222 -22.71 -2.89 9.09
N PHE A 223 -22.17 -2.32 8.01
CA PHE A 223 -22.23 -0.86 7.74
C PHE A 223 -23.32 -0.48 6.74
N GLY A 224 -24.02 -1.46 6.18
CA GLY A 224 -25.00 -1.26 5.11
C GLY A 224 -24.33 -1.11 3.74
N ASN A 225 -25.16 -1.22 2.69
CA ASN A 225 -24.71 -1.05 1.30
C ASN A 225 -24.64 0.44 0.90
N ASN A 226 -24.22 1.29 1.82
CA ASN A 226 -24.04 2.71 1.56
C ASN A 226 -22.58 2.97 1.16
N HIS A 227 -22.39 3.86 0.21
CA HIS A 227 -21.03 4.31 -0.14
C HIS A 227 -20.40 5.02 1.06
N PHE A 228 -19.11 4.75 1.30
CA PHE A 228 -18.38 5.20 2.49
C PHE A 228 -18.47 6.72 2.72
N LEU A 229 -18.45 7.52 1.66
CA LEU A 229 -18.58 8.98 1.69
C LEU A 229 -19.94 9.49 1.19
N GLY A 230 -20.89 8.59 0.93
CA GLY A 230 -22.19 8.93 0.34
C GLY A 230 -22.17 8.93 -1.19
N THR A 231 -23.34 9.22 -1.79
CA THR A 231 -23.46 9.30 -3.26
C THR A 231 -23.30 10.74 -3.70
N ILE A 232 -22.41 11.00 -4.64
CA ILE A 232 -22.27 12.33 -5.24
C ILE A 232 -23.14 12.43 -6.49
N ARG A 233 -23.90 13.52 -6.58
CA ARG A 233 -24.59 13.87 -7.83
C ARG A 233 -23.59 14.54 -8.76
N VAL A 234 -23.28 13.89 -9.86
CA VAL A 234 -22.37 14.40 -10.87
C VAL A 234 -23.21 15.11 -11.94
N PRO A 235 -23.09 16.43 -12.12
CA PRO A 235 -23.70 17.10 -13.25
C PRO A 235 -23.09 16.61 -14.57
N PRO A 236 -23.76 16.80 -15.73
CA PRO A 236 -23.16 16.46 -17.01
C PRO A 236 -21.78 17.12 -17.13
N LEU A 237 -20.72 16.30 -17.21
CA LEU A 237 -19.35 16.78 -17.26
C LEU A 237 -19.07 17.30 -18.68
N GLY A 238 -19.07 18.62 -18.85
CA GLY A 238 -18.65 19.31 -20.07
C GLY A 238 -17.17 19.69 -20.06
N LEU A 239 -16.74 20.47 -21.03
CA LEU A 239 -15.37 21.01 -21.10
C LEU A 239 -15.01 21.93 -19.90
N SER A 240 -16.01 22.43 -19.19
CA SER A 240 -15.83 23.33 -18.03
C SER A 240 -15.06 22.68 -16.86
N ILE A 241 -15.06 21.35 -16.75
CA ILE A 241 -14.30 20.65 -15.70
C ILE A 241 -12.82 20.49 -16.03
N VAL A 242 -12.42 20.59 -17.29
CA VAL A 242 -11.07 20.25 -17.75
C VAL A 242 -10.03 21.14 -17.09
N LEU A 243 -10.20 22.45 -17.12
CA LEU A 243 -9.23 23.39 -16.55
C LEU A 243 -9.18 23.30 -15.01
N PRO A 244 -10.28 23.39 -14.25
CA PRO A 244 -10.25 23.21 -12.80
C PRO A 244 -9.76 21.82 -12.39
N GLY A 245 -10.17 20.77 -13.09
CA GLY A 245 -9.73 19.40 -12.83
C GLY A 245 -8.23 19.21 -13.05
N LEU A 246 -7.66 19.84 -14.08
CA LEU A 246 -6.21 19.85 -14.31
C LEU A 246 -5.47 20.60 -13.19
N MET A 247 -5.99 21.75 -12.72
CA MET A 247 -5.41 22.49 -11.59
C MET A 247 -5.38 21.65 -10.32
N VAL A 248 -6.49 20.98 -9.97
CA VAL A 248 -6.57 20.05 -8.83
C VAL A 248 -5.54 18.93 -8.99
N THR A 249 -5.49 18.32 -10.17
CA THR A 249 -4.60 17.19 -10.44
C THR A 249 -3.13 17.55 -10.30
N LEU A 250 -2.71 18.69 -10.87
CA LEU A 250 -1.33 19.16 -10.77
C LEU A 250 -0.96 19.56 -9.32
N ALA A 251 -1.84 20.30 -8.64
CA ALA A 251 -1.63 20.67 -7.24
C ALA A 251 -1.49 19.44 -6.34
N CYS A 252 -2.41 18.47 -6.46
CA CYS A 252 -2.37 17.23 -5.71
C CYS A 252 -1.17 16.36 -6.08
N GLY A 253 -0.76 16.33 -7.35
CA GLY A 253 0.43 15.59 -7.80
C GLY A 253 1.71 16.12 -7.16
N LEU A 254 1.88 17.46 -7.13
CA LEU A 254 3.03 18.11 -6.48
C LEU A 254 3.00 17.94 -4.96
N LEU A 255 1.88 18.25 -4.31
CA LEU A 255 1.75 18.15 -2.85
C LEU A 255 1.86 16.69 -2.38
N GLY A 256 1.23 15.73 -3.08
CA GLY A 256 1.31 14.32 -2.75
C GLY A 256 2.70 13.73 -2.94
N GLY A 257 3.41 14.14 -4.01
CA GLY A 257 4.81 13.80 -4.22
C GLY A 257 5.73 14.35 -3.12
N LEU A 258 5.52 15.62 -2.73
CA LEU A 258 6.23 16.23 -1.60
C LEU A 258 5.93 15.48 -0.29
N PHE A 259 4.65 15.14 -0.05
CA PHE A 259 4.23 14.37 1.13
C PHE A 259 4.94 13.01 1.20
N ALA A 260 4.95 12.25 0.10
CA ALA A 260 5.62 10.96 0.02
C ALA A 260 7.14 11.07 0.28
N ARG A 261 7.77 12.12 -0.27
CA ARG A 261 9.20 12.40 -0.03
C ARG A 261 9.48 12.72 1.44
N LEU A 262 8.69 13.60 2.06
CA LEU A 262 8.83 13.96 3.48
C LEU A 262 8.58 12.75 4.39
N MET A 263 7.60 11.91 4.07
CA MET A 263 7.31 10.67 4.79
C MET A 263 8.49 9.70 4.73
N THR A 264 9.05 9.48 3.55
CA THR A 264 10.22 8.61 3.37
C THR A 264 11.40 9.14 4.19
N LEU A 265 11.75 10.43 4.09
CA LEU A 265 12.84 11.03 4.85
C LEU A 265 12.64 10.93 6.38
N ALA A 266 11.41 11.15 6.85
CA ALA A 266 11.06 11.08 8.27
C ALA A 266 11.13 9.65 8.83
N LEU A 267 10.70 8.66 8.06
CA LEU A 267 10.54 7.27 8.53
C LEU A 267 11.78 6.41 8.31
N THR A 268 12.56 6.62 7.23
CA THR A 268 13.80 5.87 6.99
C THR A 268 14.98 6.35 7.84
N GLY A 269 14.89 7.54 8.42
CA GLY A 269 15.86 8.00 9.41
C GLY A 269 17.19 8.47 8.86
N THR A 270 17.30 8.75 7.55
CA THR A 270 18.53 9.21 6.93
C THR A 270 18.73 10.72 7.11
N GLY A 271 19.83 11.13 7.73
CA GLY A 271 20.43 12.47 7.62
C GLY A 271 19.87 13.58 8.52
N TRP A 272 18.64 13.55 8.99
CA TRP A 272 18.05 14.64 9.77
C TRP A 272 18.47 14.64 11.24
N SER A 273 18.86 15.81 11.76
CA SER A 273 19.18 16.00 13.20
C SER A 273 17.99 15.65 14.11
N LEU A 274 16.76 15.93 13.66
CA LEU A 274 15.52 15.56 14.36
C LEU A 274 15.31 14.06 14.47
N ASN A 275 15.73 13.26 13.48
CA ASN A 275 15.70 11.81 13.57
C ASN A 275 16.70 11.26 14.60
N ARG A 276 17.82 11.93 14.83
CA ARG A 276 18.75 11.61 15.94
C ARG A 276 18.09 11.88 17.29
N TRP A 277 17.38 12.99 17.42
CA TRP A 277 16.61 13.30 18.63
C TRP A 277 15.48 12.29 18.87
N ARG A 278 14.71 11.94 17.84
CA ARG A 278 13.69 10.87 17.89
C ARG A 278 14.26 9.55 18.39
N LYS A 279 15.43 9.12 17.88
CA LYS A 279 16.09 7.88 18.32
C LYS A 279 16.58 7.94 19.76
N ARG A 280 17.09 9.09 20.23
CA ARG A 280 17.60 9.26 21.59
C ARG A 280 16.48 9.42 22.64
N HIS A 281 15.43 10.15 22.30
CA HIS A 281 14.34 10.51 23.21
C HIS A 281 12.96 10.33 22.56
N PRO A 282 12.56 9.07 22.23
CA PRO A 282 11.37 8.83 21.43
C PRO A 282 10.08 9.33 22.10
N LEU A 283 9.96 9.21 23.41
CA LEU A 283 8.76 9.64 24.16
C LEU A 283 8.62 11.17 24.18
N ARG A 284 9.73 11.90 24.45
CA ARG A 284 9.71 13.37 24.42
C ARG A 284 9.39 13.88 23.03
N PHE A 285 9.97 13.25 22.00
CA PHE A 285 9.68 13.55 20.61
C PHE A 285 8.20 13.35 20.28
N ALA A 286 7.62 12.20 20.67
CA ALA A 286 6.21 11.90 20.47
C ALA A 286 5.28 12.91 21.19
N GLY A 287 5.63 13.29 22.42
CA GLY A 287 4.88 14.31 23.18
C GLY A 287 4.88 15.68 22.52
N VAL A 288 6.05 16.13 22.03
CA VAL A 288 6.15 17.42 21.31
C VAL A 288 5.34 17.37 20.00
N LEU A 289 5.43 16.28 19.24
CA LEU A 289 4.61 16.14 18.02
C LEU A 289 3.11 16.10 18.35
N GLY A 290 2.71 15.38 19.40
CA GLY A 290 1.33 15.38 19.89
C GLY A 290 0.82 16.77 20.25
N LEU A 291 1.65 17.59 20.91
CA LEU A 291 1.31 18.98 21.23
C LEU A 291 1.15 19.84 19.97
N VAL A 292 2.06 19.71 19.01
CA VAL A 292 1.95 20.45 17.73
C VAL A 292 0.67 20.04 16.99
N ILE A 293 0.33 18.75 16.95
CA ILE A 293 -0.91 18.25 16.31
C ILE A 293 -2.14 18.81 17.03
N ALA A 294 -2.12 18.88 18.36
CA ALA A 294 -3.20 19.50 19.14
C ALA A 294 -3.40 20.97 18.76
N ILE A 295 -2.32 21.73 18.65
CA ILE A 295 -2.36 23.16 18.26
C ILE A 295 -2.90 23.32 16.83
N LEU A 296 -2.46 22.48 15.88
CA LEU A 296 -2.97 22.50 14.49
C LEU A 296 -4.48 22.20 14.46
N GLY A 297 -4.92 21.25 15.29
CA GLY A 297 -6.34 20.91 15.42
C GLY A 297 -7.17 22.07 15.96
N LEU A 298 -6.69 22.73 17.01
CA LEU A 298 -7.36 23.91 17.57
C LEU A 298 -7.43 25.06 16.57
N ALA A 299 -6.37 25.32 15.82
CA ALA A 299 -6.33 26.38 14.82
C ALA A 299 -7.28 26.15 13.63
N THR A 300 -7.76 24.92 13.42
CA THR A 300 -8.75 24.55 12.40
C THR A 300 -10.12 24.20 12.96
N ASN A 301 -10.42 24.64 14.18
CA ASN A 301 -11.69 24.30 14.86
C ASN A 301 -12.00 22.79 14.86
N GLY A 302 -10.96 21.96 15.06
CA GLY A 302 -11.08 20.51 15.15
C GLY A 302 -11.07 19.76 13.82
N GLN A 303 -11.12 20.42 12.68
CA GLN A 303 -11.24 19.78 11.35
C GLN A 303 -10.06 18.89 10.97
N THR A 304 -8.86 19.12 11.54
CA THR A 304 -7.67 18.30 11.25
C THR A 304 -7.53 17.08 12.15
N PHE A 305 -8.33 16.93 13.19
CA PHE A 305 -8.33 15.73 14.02
C PHE A 305 -8.90 14.50 13.29
N GLY A 306 -8.51 13.31 13.76
CA GLY A 306 -8.95 12.03 13.25
C GLY A 306 -8.57 11.77 11.79
N SER A 307 -9.29 10.87 11.13
CA SER A 307 -9.01 10.46 9.74
C SER A 307 -9.33 11.55 8.70
N GLY A 308 -10.24 12.45 9.02
CA GLY A 308 -10.77 13.46 8.08
C GLY A 308 -11.97 12.99 7.26
N ALA A 309 -12.42 11.74 7.41
CA ALA A 309 -13.57 11.22 6.67
C ALA A 309 -14.85 12.00 6.95
N GLU A 310 -15.07 12.42 8.20
CA GLU A 310 -16.23 13.25 8.57
C GLU A 310 -16.17 14.64 7.93
N SER A 311 -14.97 15.26 7.94
CA SER A 311 -14.77 16.55 7.26
C SER A 311 -15.05 16.45 5.77
N VAL A 312 -14.63 15.35 5.11
CA VAL A 312 -14.91 15.11 3.69
C VAL A 312 -16.40 14.89 3.44
N ARG A 313 -17.10 14.13 4.30
CA ARG A 313 -18.57 13.96 4.18
C ARG A 313 -19.30 15.29 4.33
N ALA A 314 -18.99 16.06 5.36
CA ALA A 314 -19.60 17.37 5.59
C ALA A 314 -19.32 18.35 4.41
N LEU A 315 -18.16 18.24 3.79
CA LEU A 315 -17.78 19.02 2.62
C LEU A 315 -18.57 18.60 1.38
N LEU A 316 -18.73 17.30 1.12
CA LEU A 316 -19.54 16.79 0.00
C LEU A 316 -21.02 17.07 0.17
N ALA A 317 -21.52 17.02 1.43
CA ALA A 317 -22.89 17.40 1.78
C ALA A 317 -23.11 18.92 1.78
N GLN A 318 -22.07 19.73 1.61
CA GLN A 318 -22.10 21.20 1.68
C GLN A 318 -22.59 21.75 3.04
N GLU A 319 -22.42 20.96 4.10
CA GLU A 319 -22.85 21.32 5.47
C GLU A 319 -21.85 22.25 6.15
N GLN A 320 -20.56 22.11 5.82
CA GLN A 320 -19.47 22.90 6.43
C GLN A 320 -18.47 23.36 5.36
N GLN A 321 -18.03 24.59 5.50
CA GLN A 321 -16.90 25.10 4.73
C GLN A 321 -15.60 24.78 5.49
N PRO A 322 -14.59 24.21 4.82
CA PRO A 322 -13.31 23.99 5.44
C PRO A 322 -12.62 25.32 5.74
N SER A 323 -11.83 25.31 6.82
CA SER A 323 -10.94 26.43 7.12
C SER A 323 -9.92 26.63 5.96
N ALA A 324 -9.57 27.86 5.63
CA ALA A 324 -8.51 28.14 4.66
C ALA A 324 -7.15 27.47 5.02
N LEU A 325 -6.96 27.13 6.29
CA LEU A 325 -5.77 26.44 6.79
C LEU A 325 -5.93 24.89 6.80
N PHE A 326 -7.08 24.36 6.36
CA PHE A 326 -7.36 22.94 6.45
C PHE A 326 -6.32 22.10 5.69
N VAL A 327 -6.06 22.40 4.43
CA VAL A 327 -5.14 21.64 3.56
C VAL A 327 -3.72 21.61 4.16
N PRO A 328 -3.05 22.75 4.44
CA PRO A 328 -1.68 22.72 4.95
C PRO A 328 -1.60 22.09 6.36
N PHE A 329 -2.59 22.30 7.22
CA PHE A 329 -2.56 21.78 8.58
C PHE A 329 -2.94 20.29 8.63
N LYS A 330 -3.84 19.82 7.78
CA LYS A 330 -4.13 18.38 7.65
C LYS A 330 -2.93 17.63 7.11
N PHE A 331 -2.25 18.19 6.11
CA PHE A 331 -1.00 17.67 5.58
C PHE A 331 0.06 17.54 6.68
N LEU A 332 0.33 18.62 7.43
CA LEU A 332 1.30 18.63 8.53
C LEU A 332 0.90 17.68 9.66
N ALA A 333 -0.34 17.71 10.12
CA ALA A 333 -0.82 16.85 11.20
C ALA A 333 -0.67 15.36 10.86
N THR A 334 -0.97 14.98 9.61
CA THR A 334 -0.81 13.61 9.16
C THR A 334 0.66 13.19 9.09
N TRP A 335 1.51 14.06 8.54
CA TRP A 335 2.95 13.82 8.47
C TRP A 335 3.58 13.68 9.86
N LEU A 336 3.26 14.60 10.78
CA LEU A 336 3.76 14.57 12.16
C LEU A 336 3.25 13.34 12.94
N THR A 337 1.98 12.96 12.73
CA THR A 337 1.41 11.75 13.34
C THR A 337 2.19 10.51 12.91
N ALA A 338 2.45 10.34 11.62
CA ALA A 338 3.23 9.21 11.13
C ALA A 338 4.68 9.24 11.63
N TRP A 339 5.29 10.43 11.70
CA TRP A 339 6.65 10.60 12.20
C TRP A 339 6.79 10.31 13.70
N SER A 340 5.71 10.52 14.49
CA SER A 340 5.71 10.19 15.92
C SER A 340 5.97 8.71 16.22
N GLY A 341 5.62 7.81 15.28
CA GLY A 341 5.74 6.36 15.42
C GLY A 341 4.49 5.68 15.98
N VAL A 342 3.37 6.38 16.07
CA VAL A 342 2.06 5.81 16.41
C VAL A 342 1.60 4.86 15.30
N PRO A 343 0.99 3.70 15.65
CA PRO A 343 0.31 2.84 14.68
C PRO A 343 -0.86 3.55 14.03
N GLY A 344 -0.90 3.59 12.68
CA GLY A 344 -2.02 4.19 11.96
C GLY A 344 -1.75 4.41 10.48
N GLY A 345 -2.82 4.45 9.68
CA GLY A 345 -2.81 4.61 8.23
C GLY A 345 -2.76 6.07 7.81
N ILE A 346 -2.39 6.27 6.56
CA ILE A 346 -2.35 7.60 5.94
C ILE A 346 -3.34 7.75 4.78
N PHE A 347 -4.09 6.69 4.41
CA PHE A 347 -5.01 6.72 3.26
C PHE A 347 -6.13 7.76 3.44
N ALA A 348 -6.98 7.58 4.47
CA ALA A 348 -8.08 8.52 4.70
C ALA A 348 -7.59 9.95 4.96
N PRO A 349 -6.53 10.22 5.75
CA PRO A 349 -5.98 11.57 5.83
C PRO A 349 -5.49 12.12 4.49
N SER A 350 -4.91 11.29 3.61
CA SER A 350 -4.51 11.72 2.26
C SER A 350 -5.70 12.07 1.40
N LEU A 351 -6.77 11.26 1.45
CA LEU A 351 -8.03 11.58 0.78
C LEU A 351 -8.58 12.93 1.26
N ALA A 352 -8.53 13.20 2.57
CA ALA A 352 -9.01 14.45 3.15
C ALA A 352 -8.19 15.67 2.69
N VAL A 353 -6.86 15.55 2.58
CA VAL A 353 -6.02 16.63 2.01
C VAL A 353 -6.40 16.87 0.56
N GLY A 354 -6.53 15.81 -0.25
CA GLY A 354 -6.95 15.93 -1.65
C GLY A 354 -8.34 16.54 -1.81
N ALA A 355 -9.28 16.17 -0.95
CA ALA A 355 -10.63 16.75 -0.91
C ALA A 355 -10.58 18.26 -0.64
N GLY A 356 -9.76 18.69 0.31
CA GLY A 356 -9.55 20.11 0.60
C GLY A 356 -8.99 20.87 -0.59
N VAL A 357 -7.99 20.32 -1.29
CA VAL A 357 -7.45 20.93 -2.53
C VAL A 357 -8.55 21.07 -3.60
N GLY A 358 -9.38 20.01 -3.77
CA GLY A 358 -10.51 20.05 -4.70
C GLY A 358 -11.52 21.14 -4.35
N TYR A 359 -11.81 21.32 -3.07
CA TYR A 359 -12.67 22.40 -2.56
C TYR A 359 -12.07 23.78 -2.85
N ASP A 360 -10.81 24.01 -2.48
CA ASP A 360 -10.14 25.30 -2.67
C ASP A 360 -10.16 25.71 -4.15
N VAL A 361 -9.87 24.78 -5.06
CA VAL A 361 -9.93 25.06 -6.51
C VAL A 361 -11.36 25.35 -6.97
N ALA A 362 -12.37 24.62 -6.47
CA ALA A 362 -13.77 24.90 -6.81
C ALA A 362 -14.18 26.31 -6.38
N GLN A 363 -13.77 26.70 -5.17
CA GLN A 363 -14.06 28.03 -4.60
C GLN A 363 -13.34 29.15 -5.36
N TYR A 364 -12.02 29.03 -5.56
CA TYR A 364 -11.22 30.08 -6.22
C TYR A 364 -11.54 30.22 -7.71
N SER A 365 -11.92 29.13 -8.39
CA SER A 365 -12.32 29.17 -9.80
C SER A 365 -13.78 29.58 -10.01
N GLY A 366 -14.56 29.80 -8.94
CA GLY A 366 -15.99 30.12 -9.03
C GLY A 366 -16.86 28.99 -9.56
N ASN A 367 -16.35 27.75 -9.57
CA ASN A 367 -17.03 26.56 -10.11
C ASN A 367 -17.68 25.70 -9.01
N MET A 368 -18.39 26.32 -8.09
CA MET A 368 -19.09 25.59 -7.01
C MET A 368 -20.07 24.49 -7.49
N PRO A 369 -20.74 24.60 -8.65
CA PRO A 369 -21.51 23.48 -9.19
C PRO A 369 -20.68 22.22 -9.48
N LEU A 370 -19.37 22.36 -9.69
CA LEU A 370 -18.43 21.24 -9.91
C LEU A 370 -17.71 20.80 -8.62
N LEU A 371 -18.13 21.28 -7.45
CA LEU A 371 -17.49 20.98 -6.16
C LEU A 371 -17.28 19.47 -5.95
N ALA A 372 -18.34 18.69 -6.01
CA ALA A 372 -18.26 17.25 -5.74
C ALA A 372 -17.34 16.50 -6.73
N PRO A 373 -17.40 16.74 -8.06
CA PRO A 373 -16.42 16.21 -8.99
C PRO A 373 -14.97 16.64 -8.70
N LEU A 374 -14.71 17.89 -8.38
CA LEU A 374 -13.36 18.40 -8.12
C LEU A 374 -12.79 17.84 -6.81
N VAL A 375 -13.64 17.67 -5.79
CA VAL A 375 -13.29 17.00 -4.52
C VAL A 375 -12.90 15.53 -4.78
N ALA A 376 -13.71 14.79 -5.55
CA ALA A 376 -13.40 13.40 -5.89
C ALA A 376 -12.11 13.28 -6.72
N MET A 377 -11.87 14.19 -7.69
CA MET A 377 -10.61 14.23 -8.44
C MET A 377 -9.42 14.55 -7.53
N GLY A 378 -9.58 15.48 -6.58
CA GLY A 378 -8.54 15.82 -5.60
C GLY A 378 -8.18 14.66 -4.68
N MET A 379 -9.18 13.96 -4.13
CA MET A 379 -9.00 12.74 -3.34
C MET A 379 -8.19 11.71 -4.11
N THR A 380 -8.61 11.42 -5.33
CA THR A 380 -7.98 10.44 -6.21
C THR A 380 -6.53 10.84 -6.55
N ALA A 381 -6.33 12.08 -6.99
CA ALA A 381 -5.04 12.59 -7.41
C ALA A 381 -4.02 12.60 -6.27
N PHE A 382 -4.42 13.07 -5.06
CA PHE A 382 -3.51 13.11 -3.92
C PHE A 382 -3.14 11.70 -3.44
N LEU A 383 -4.10 10.79 -3.32
CA LEU A 383 -3.83 9.40 -2.93
C LEU A 383 -2.93 8.71 -3.96
N ALA A 384 -3.23 8.86 -5.27
CA ALA A 384 -2.40 8.32 -6.35
C ALA A 384 -0.97 8.90 -6.34
N ALA A 385 -0.80 10.17 -6.01
CA ALA A 385 0.51 10.80 -5.91
C ALA A 385 1.31 10.28 -4.70
N VAL A 386 0.66 10.05 -3.56
CA VAL A 386 1.32 9.54 -2.34
C VAL A 386 1.73 8.08 -2.49
N THR A 387 0.84 7.24 -3.01
CA THR A 387 1.06 5.78 -3.10
C THR A 387 1.80 5.38 -4.37
N GLN A 388 1.62 6.13 -5.44
CA GLN A 388 2.01 5.81 -6.83
C GLN A 388 1.32 4.54 -7.37
N ALA A 389 0.11 4.27 -6.85
CA ALA A 389 -0.81 3.22 -7.26
C ALA A 389 -2.09 3.86 -7.85
N PRO A 390 -2.05 4.32 -9.12
CA PRO A 390 -3.14 5.08 -9.71
C PRO A 390 -4.43 4.27 -9.89
N LEU A 391 -4.33 2.96 -10.22
CA LEU A 391 -5.51 2.12 -10.41
C LEU A 391 -6.26 1.92 -9.09
N THR A 392 -5.53 1.62 -8.05
CA THR A 392 -6.08 1.49 -6.69
C THR A 392 -6.73 2.79 -6.23
N ALA A 393 -6.05 3.92 -6.41
CA ALA A 393 -6.54 5.21 -5.94
C ALA A 393 -7.87 5.61 -6.61
N PHE A 394 -7.99 5.49 -7.94
CA PHE A 394 -9.23 5.89 -8.60
C PHE A 394 -10.39 4.93 -8.31
N ILE A 395 -10.13 3.63 -8.22
CA ILE A 395 -11.19 2.66 -7.91
C ILE A 395 -11.68 2.80 -6.47
N ILE A 396 -10.78 3.02 -5.50
CA ILE A 396 -11.16 3.33 -4.13
C ILE A 396 -12.15 4.51 -4.10
N VAL A 397 -11.77 5.64 -4.69
CA VAL A 397 -12.63 6.83 -4.65
C VAL A 397 -13.92 6.61 -5.43
N MET A 398 -13.85 5.95 -6.59
CA MET A 398 -15.04 5.62 -7.40
C MET A 398 -16.06 4.82 -6.59
N GLU A 399 -15.65 3.76 -5.88
CA GLU A 399 -16.56 2.97 -5.03
C GLU A 399 -17.03 3.74 -3.78
N MET A 400 -16.18 4.62 -3.22
CA MET A 400 -16.52 5.37 -2.00
C MET A 400 -17.60 6.43 -2.20
N VAL A 401 -17.75 6.97 -3.42
CA VAL A 401 -18.64 8.10 -3.71
C VAL A 401 -19.69 7.80 -4.78
N ASP A 402 -19.85 6.54 -5.19
CA ASP A 402 -20.68 6.15 -6.35
C ASP A 402 -20.32 6.93 -7.63
N GLY A 403 -19.02 7.05 -7.84
CA GLY A 403 -18.44 7.88 -8.90
C GLY A 403 -18.41 7.23 -10.28
N GLY A 404 -19.29 6.29 -10.62
CA GLY A 404 -19.30 5.56 -11.89
C GLY A 404 -19.32 6.46 -13.13
N ALA A 405 -20.04 7.60 -13.05
CA ALA A 405 -20.07 8.60 -14.11
C ALA A 405 -18.73 9.37 -14.31
N MET A 406 -17.79 9.26 -13.36
CA MET A 406 -16.52 9.99 -13.34
C MET A 406 -15.29 9.12 -13.61
N VAL A 407 -15.44 7.87 -13.98
CA VAL A 407 -14.34 6.90 -14.13
C VAL A 407 -13.18 7.48 -14.94
N LEU A 408 -13.44 8.09 -16.10
CA LEU A 408 -12.41 8.66 -16.97
C LEU A 408 -11.68 9.84 -16.30
N SER A 409 -12.41 10.73 -15.64
CA SER A 409 -11.83 11.90 -14.96
C SER A 409 -10.98 11.48 -13.75
N LEU A 410 -11.46 10.52 -12.95
CA LEU A 410 -10.72 9.98 -11.81
C LEU A 410 -9.46 9.23 -12.26
N MET A 411 -9.58 8.39 -13.30
CA MET A 411 -8.45 7.65 -13.86
C MET A 411 -7.39 8.59 -14.44
N ALA A 412 -7.80 9.61 -15.23
CA ALA A 412 -6.89 10.61 -15.77
C ALA A 412 -6.17 11.38 -14.65
N SER A 413 -6.91 11.83 -13.62
CA SER A 413 -6.34 12.52 -12.46
C SER A 413 -5.34 11.65 -11.70
N ALA A 414 -5.67 10.37 -11.46
CA ALA A 414 -4.78 9.44 -10.79
C ALA A 414 -3.47 9.24 -11.56
N MET A 415 -3.58 9.02 -12.88
CA MET A 415 -2.42 8.76 -13.72
C MET A 415 -1.50 9.97 -13.82
N VAL A 416 -2.04 11.15 -14.11
CA VAL A 416 -1.26 12.39 -14.23
C VAL A 416 -0.59 12.75 -12.89
N ALA A 417 -1.33 12.69 -11.78
CA ALA A 417 -0.78 12.98 -10.45
C ALA A 417 0.32 11.98 -10.04
N SER A 418 0.12 10.68 -10.34
CA SER A 418 1.14 9.65 -10.11
C SER A 418 2.41 9.88 -10.94
N MET A 419 2.29 10.23 -12.23
CA MET A 419 3.43 10.57 -13.08
C MET A 419 4.21 11.76 -12.52
N LEU A 420 3.51 12.82 -12.12
CA LEU A 420 4.14 14.02 -11.56
C LEU A 420 4.85 13.69 -10.24
N SER A 421 4.23 12.90 -9.37
CA SER A 421 4.82 12.46 -8.11
C SER A 421 6.09 11.63 -8.29
N ARG A 422 6.18 10.80 -9.34
CA ARG A 422 7.38 9.98 -9.63
C ARG A 422 8.63 10.81 -9.89
N SER A 423 8.49 12.05 -10.37
CA SER A 423 9.63 12.97 -10.53
C SER A 423 10.13 13.55 -9.20
N ILE A 424 9.30 13.50 -8.12
CA ILE A 424 9.60 14.12 -6.83
C ILE A 424 10.04 13.08 -5.80
N SER A 425 9.41 11.88 -5.80
CA SER A 425 9.61 10.83 -4.80
C SER A 425 9.58 9.43 -5.40
N ARG A 426 10.11 8.47 -4.62
CA ARG A 426 9.90 7.03 -4.88
C ARG A 426 8.52 6.61 -4.34
N PRO A 427 7.94 5.47 -4.83
CA PRO A 427 6.71 4.90 -4.25
C PRO A 427 6.86 4.70 -2.74
N LEU A 428 5.93 5.27 -1.95
CA LEU A 428 6.08 5.36 -0.50
C LEU A 428 6.16 3.97 0.18
N TYR A 429 5.19 3.10 -0.09
CA TYR A 429 5.13 1.81 0.61
C TYR A 429 6.25 0.85 0.24
N PRO A 430 6.60 0.68 -1.05
CA PRO A 430 7.78 -0.09 -1.43
C PRO A 430 9.08 0.44 -0.82
N ALA A 431 9.27 1.77 -0.79
CA ALA A 431 10.45 2.38 -0.19
C ALA A 431 10.55 2.12 1.33
N LEU A 432 9.42 2.18 2.04
CA LEU A 432 9.36 1.85 3.46
C LEU A 432 9.56 0.35 3.72
N ALA A 433 8.99 -0.51 2.88
CA ALA A 433 9.17 -1.96 2.98
C ALA A 433 10.64 -2.35 2.75
N SER A 434 11.29 -1.80 1.72
CA SER A 434 12.73 -2.03 1.46
C SER A 434 13.59 -1.61 2.65
N ALA A 435 13.36 -0.41 3.21
CA ALA A 435 14.09 0.05 4.38
C ALA A 435 13.87 -0.84 5.62
N MET A 436 12.65 -1.37 5.81
CA MET A 436 12.35 -2.32 6.89
C MET A 436 13.03 -3.68 6.67
N TYR A 437 13.10 -4.14 5.42
CA TYR A 437 13.75 -5.39 5.05
C TYR A 437 15.27 -5.30 5.19
N GLU A 438 15.89 -4.21 4.70
CA GLU A 438 17.31 -3.93 4.85
C GLU A 438 17.76 -3.88 6.33
N ALA A 439 16.91 -3.32 7.21
CA ALA A 439 17.17 -3.27 8.65
C ALA A 439 17.15 -4.66 9.34
N LEU A 440 16.67 -5.72 8.66
CA LEU A 440 16.72 -7.11 9.16
C LEU A 440 17.98 -7.85 8.72
N GLN A 441 18.60 -7.41 7.63
CA GLN A 441 19.82 -8.06 7.16
C GLN A 441 20.95 -7.70 8.12
N PRO A 442 21.78 -8.69 8.56
CA PRO A 442 22.98 -8.39 9.30
C PRO A 442 23.80 -7.42 8.45
N GLN A 443 24.12 -6.24 9.00
CA GLN A 443 25.09 -5.38 8.33
C GLN A 443 26.35 -6.21 8.12
N ALA A 444 26.69 -6.48 6.85
CA ALA A 444 27.99 -7.03 6.52
C ALA A 444 29.05 -6.17 7.24
N PRO A 445 30.04 -6.78 7.92
CA PRO A 445 31.10 -6.01 8.53
C PRO A 445 31.59 -5.01 7.50
N ALA A 446 31.63 -3.72 7.88
CA ALA A 446 32.14 -2.68 6.98
C ALA A 446 33.50 -3.17 6.46
N ASP A 447 33.62 -3.30 5.14
CA ASP A 447 34.87 -3.74 4.51
C ASP A 447 35.98 -2.75 4.94
N PRO A 448 36.97 -3.21 5.70
CA PRO A 448 38.01 -2.30 6.19
C PRO A 448 38.83 -1.68 5.04
N SER A 449 38.65 -2.15 3.79
CA SER A 449 39.32 -1.65 2.60
C SER A 449 38.66 -0.42 1.95
N ALA A 450 37.42 -0.07 2.36
CA ALA A 450 36.72 1.12 1.83
C ALA A 450 37.11 2.44 2.54
N GLY A 451 37.91 2.38 3.60
CA GLY A 451 38.49 3.52 4.32
C GLY A 451 39.91 3.85 3.81
N GLY A 452 40.01 4.38 2.60
CA GLY A 452 41.23 5.03 2.17
C GLY A 452 41.61 6.14 3.16
N ASN A 453 42.85 6.09 3.67
CA ASN A 453 43.57 7.15 4.40
C ASN A 453 43.28 7.41 5.89
N ALA A 454 42.87 6.40 6.69
CA ALA A 454 42.94 6.54 8.15
C ALA A 454 44.20 5.87 8.76
N ALA A 455 45.13 5.39 7.94
CA ALA A 455 46.33 4.69 8.43
C ALA A 455 47.52 5.62 8.73
N THR A 456 47.37 6.95 8.58
CA THR A 456 48.51 7.90 8.76
C THR A 456 48.56 8.50 10.18
N ASP A 457 47.55 8.25 11.04
CA ASP A 457 47.48 8.85 12.38
C ASP A 457 47.57 7.83 13.55
N LEU A 458 48.04 6.60 13.28
CA LEU A 458 48.28 5.64 14.36
C LEU A 458 49.74 5.72 14.82
N ALA A 459 49.94 5.82 16.15
CA ALA A 459 51.25 5.74 16.76
C ALA A 459 51.98 4.42 16.37
N PRO A 460 53.32 4.42 16.22
CA PRO A 460 54.08 3.26 15.70
C PRO A 460 53.80 1.92 16.41
N ASP A 461 53.52 1.96 17.71
CA ASP A 461 53.27 0.75 18.51
C ASP A 461 51.89 0.10 18.24
N GLN A 462 50.90 0.86 17.75
CA GLN A 462 49.57 0.34 17.39
C GLN A 462 49.56 -0.31 15.99
N ALA A 463 50.44 0.16 15.08
CA ALA A 463 50.58 -0.42 13.76
C ALA A 463 51.15 -1.84 13.79
N VAL A 464 52.04 -2.13 14.74
CA VAL A 464 52.66 -3.47 14.91
C VAL A 464 51.63 -4.47 15.45
N ALA A 465 50.77 -4.04 16.37
CA ALA A 465 49.70 -4.90 16.94
C ALA A 465 48.65 -5.29 15.87
N VAL A 466 48.28 -4.36 15.00
CA VAL A 466 47.31 -4.61 13.90
C VAL A 466 47.93 -5.52 12.83
N ALA A 467 49.21 -5.39 12.53
CA ALA A 467 49.91 -6.27 11.60
C ALA A 467 50.07 -7.70 12.13
N ALA A 468 50.31 -7.86 13.44
CA ALA A 468 50.37 -9.17 14.10
C ALA A 468 49.04 -9.92 14.10
N THR A 469 47.93 -9.19 14.34
CA THR A 469 46.57 -9.76 14.32
C THR A 469 46.14 -10.18 12.92
N ARG A 470 46.54 -9.43 11.87
CA ARG A 470 46.31 -9.81 10.47
C ARG A 470 47.07 -11.05 10.03
N ARG A 471 48.28 -11.29 10.56
CA ARG A 471 49.07 -12.51 10.28
C ARG A 471 48.50 -13.77 10.93
N ALA A 472 47.82 -13.62 12.05
CA ALA A 472 47.19 -14.74 12.77
C ALA A 472 45.82 -15.18 12.17
N GLN A 473 45.22 -14.37 11.31
CA GLN A 473 43.93 -14.64 10.69
C GLN A 473 43.96 -15.02 9.21
N ALA A 474 45.15 -15.18 8.60
CA ALA A 474 45.27 -15.67 7.24
C ALA A 474 45.01 -17.20 7.21
N PRO A 475 44.08 -17.70 6.38
CA PRO A 475 43.88 -19.13 6.25
C PRO A 475 45.11 -19.79 5.65
N ALA A 476 45.54 -20.93 6.25
CA ALA A 476 46.66 -21.74 5.77
C ALA A 476 46.38 -22.17 4.33
N ALA A 477 47.30 -21.83 3.44
CA ALA A 477 47.32 -22.31 2.06
C ALA A 477 47.53 -23.83 2.09
N SER A 478 46.59 -24.58 1.52
CA SER A 478 46.66 -26.03 1.33
C SER A 478 47.79 -26.32 0.30
N GLU A 479 48.76 -27.10 0.74
CA GLU A 479 49.81 -27.68 -0.08
C GLU A 479 49.23 -28.58 -1.16
N ALA A 480 49.67 -28.36 -2.42
CA ALA A 480 49.47 -29.28 -3.54
C ALA A 480 50.63 -30.28 -3.59
N PRO A 481 50.42 -31.58 -3.87
CA PRO A 481 51.49 -32.54 -4.05
C PRO A 481 52.11 -32.42 -5.46
N THR A 482 53.43 -32.36 -5.47
CA THR A 482 54.33 -32.58 -6.63
C THR A 482 54.44 -34.05 -6.92
N ASP A 483 54.39 -34.48 -8.19
CA ASP A 483 55.35 -35.38 -8.85
C ASP A 483 54.91 -35.79 -10.27
N GLY A 484 55.62 -35.48 -11.20
CA GLY A 484 56.40 -35.79 -12.34
C GLY A 484 55.97 -36.91 -13.34
N PRO A 485 56.71 -37.28 -14.42
CA PRO A 485 57.24 -36.39 -15.47
C PRO A 485 56.80 -36.79 -16.91
N LEU A 486 57.03 -35.88 -17.83
CA LEU A 486 57.40 -36.02 -19.26
C LEU A 486 56.94 -37.25 -20.08
N HIS A 487 56.15 -37.01 -21.14
CA HIS A 487 56.49 -37.54 -22.47
C HIS A 487 56.02 -36.61 -23.60
N THR A 488 57.00 -36.29 -24.42
CA THR A 488 56.99 -35.56 -25.68
C THR A 488 56.31 -36.38 -26.77
N THR A 489 55.46 -35.80 -27.62
CA THR A 489 55.47 -36.01 -29.07
C THR A 489 54.77 -34.85 -29.78
N LEU A 490 55.51 -34.28 -30.68
CA LEU A 490 55.10 -33.40 -31.75
C LEU A 490 54.23 -34.17 -32.77
N GLU A 491 53.17 -33.54 -33.29
CA GLU A 491 52.95 -33.58 -34.76
C GLU A 491 52.02 -32.46 -35.19
N THR A 492 52.39 -31.95 -36.30
CA THR A 492 52.03 -30.77 -37.07
C THR A 492 50.75 -30.93 -37.90
N ALA A 493 50.28 -29.80 -38.37
CA ALA A 493 49.44 -29.45 -39.52
C ALA A 493 47.98 -29.12 -39.15
N GLY A 494 47.50 -27.94 -39.35
CA GLY A 494 47.51 -27.13 -40.58
C GLY A 494 46.07 -27.05 -41.05
N GLY A 495 45.47 -25.87 -41.08
CA GLY A 495 44.16 -25.73 -41.75
C GLY A 495 43.38 -24.51 -41.26
N ASP A 496 43.60 -23.46 -41.92
CA ASP A 496 42.96 -22.14 -41.79
C ASP A 496 41.50 -22.14 -42.33
N PRO A 497 40.78 -21.06 -42.16
CA PRO A 497 39.35 -20.98 -41.89
C PRO A 497 38.52 -20.58 -43.12
N GLN A 498 37.22 -20.80 -43.07
CA GLN A 498 36.27 -19.95 -43.82
C GLN A 498 34.81 -20.15 -43.39
N PRO A 499 33.86 -19.32 -43.92
CA PRO A 499 33.16 -18.36 -43.07
C PRO A 499 31.61 -18.55 -43.09
N ALA A 500 30.98 -17.66 -42.34
CA ALA A 500 29.56 -17.35 -42.23
C ALA A 500 28.67 -17.52 -43.47
N SER A 501 27.45 -18.00 -43.27
CA SER A 501 26.34 -17.76 -44.20
C SER A 501 25.10 -17.22 -43.46
N ARG A 502 24.73 -16.02 -43.89
CA ARG A 502 23.49 -15.29 -43.58
C ARG A 502 22.26 -15.94 -44.27
N PRO A 503 21.05 -15.65 -43.79
CA PRO A 503 19.80 -16.15 -44.33
C PRO A 503 19.31 -15.33 -45.55
N PRO A 504 18.40 -15.86 -46.36
CA PRO A 504 17.81 -15.08 -47.44
C PRO A 504 16.51 -14.39 -47.03
N SER A 505 16.42 -13.17 -47.55
CA SER A 505 15.31 -12.23 -47.55
C SER A 505 14.40 -12.50 -48.78
N ALA A 506 13.14 -12.12 -48.60
CA ALA A 506 12.30 -11.37 -49.49
C ALA A 506 11.26 -12.06 -50.37
N ALA A 507 10.12 -11.44 -50.30
CA ALA A 507 9.24 -10.96 -51.36
C ALA A 507 8.00 -11.74 -51.71
N GLY A 508 6.86 -11.06 -51.66
CA GLY A 508 5.65 -11.43 -52.37
C GLY A 508 4.35 -10.83 -51.83
N ARG A 509 4.11 -9.56 -52.08
CA ARG A 509 2.75 -8.98 -52.23
C ARG A 509 2.31 -9.16 -53.70
N PRO A 510 1.06 -8.84 -54.11
CA PRO A 510 -0.30 -8.62 -53.59
C PRO A 510 -1.37 -9.30 -54.47
N PRO A 511 -2.61 -8.85 -54.75
CA PRO A 511 -3.58 -7.98 -54.07
C PRO A 511 -5.06 -8.45 -54.12
N SER A 512 -5.95 -7.63 -53.50
CA SER A 512 -7.33 -7.26 -53.88
C SER A 512 -8.46 -8.26 -53.84
N ALA A 513 -9.52 -7.95 -53.10
CA ALA A 513 -10.87 -7.60 -53.62
C ALA A 513 -11.84 -7.29 -52.46
N GLU A 514 -12.28 -6.03 -52.35
CA GLU A 514 -13.68 -5.68 -52.05
C GLU A 514 -14.56 -6.02 -53.26
N PRO A 515 -15.87 -6.12 -53.21
CA PRO A 515 -16.95 -5.38 -52.54
C PRO A 515 -18.23 -6.25 -52.34
N PRO A 516 -19.51 -5.80 -52.22
CA PRO A 516 -20.06 -4.47 -51.95
C PRO A 516 -21.21 -4.43 -50.90
N LEU A 517 -21.57 -3.17 -50.56
CA LEU A 517 -22.77 -2.68 -49.90
C LEU A 517 -24.12 -3.19 -50.43
N LYS A 518 -25.07 -3.44 -49.53
CA LYS A 518 -26.50 -3.21 -49.75
C LYS A 518 -27.17 -2.82 -48.40
N GLY A 519 -27.68 -1.63 -48.29
CA GLY A 519 -28.79 -1.24 -47.41
C GLY A 519 -30.08 -1.26 -48.29
N PRO A 520 -31.19 -0.67 -47.82
CA PRO A 520 -31.83 -0.64 -46.51
C PRO A 520 -33.25 -1.25 -46.59
N ASP A 521 -33.96 -1.45 -45.45
CA ASP A 521 -35.39 -1.12 -45.35
C ASP A 521 -36.03 -1.53 -44.00
N SER A 522 -36.80 -0.55 -43.52
CA SER A 522 -38.07 -0.65 -42.80
C SER A 522 -38.10 -1.07 -41.33
N GLN A 523 -38.31 -0.05 -40.50
CA GLN A 523 -39.18 -0.08 -39.30
C GLN A 523 -40.61 -0.61 -39.63
N PRO A 524 -41.42 -1.10 -38.66
CA PRO A 524 -42.18 -0.14 -37.84
C PRO A 524 -42.37 -0.50 -36.34
N ASP A 525 -42.61 0.59 -35.61
CA ASP A 525 -43.34 0.82 -34.34
C ASP A 525 -44.17 -0.30 -33.74
N LEU A 526 -44.16 -0.35 -32.38
CA LEU A 526 -45.36 -0.25 -31.53
C LEU A 526 -44.99 -0.31 -30.04
N PHE A 527 -45.30 0.78 -29.38
CA PHE A 527 -45.62 0.90 -27.94
C PHE A 527 -46.88 0.09 -27.54
N PRO A 528 -47.21 -0.09 -26.25
CA PRO A 528 -47.08 0.91 -25.20
C PRO A 528 -46.08 0.63 -24.10
#